data_924ec4736d62fbe3a1a4dab77450abe6
#
_entry.id   924ec4736d62fbe3a1a4dab77450abe6
#
_cell.length_a   1.000
_cell.length_b   1.000
_cell.length_c   1.000
_cell.angle_alpha   90.00
_cell.angle_beta   90.00
_cell.angle_gamma   90.00
#
_symmetry.space_group_name_H-M   'P 1'
#
loop_
_entity.id
_entity.type
_entity.pdbx_description
1 polymer ?
#
loop_
_entity_poly.entity_id
_entity_poly.type
_entity_poly.pdbx_seq_one_letter_code
_entity_poly.pdbx_strand_id
1 'polypeptide(L)'
;NNKIDRRKKKKMSNSDNKRVRVRIAPSPTGDPHVGTAYIGLFNYVFAKHNGGDFLLRIEDTDRTRFSEDSEQQIFDAMKWLGLNYDEGPDVGGDRGPYRQSERFEIYKEYAEKLVEKGEAYYCFCTPDRLQKLRERQAVMKQAPGYDGHCRNLSKEEVEAKLAAGEPYVIRLKMPYEGETIVNDGLRGEIRFENSKID
;
A
#
# COMPACT_ATOMS: atom_id res chain seq x y z
N ASN A 1 -3.09 33.21 -37.47
CA ASN A 1 -2.58 33.68 -36.18
C ASN A 1 -3.09 32.76 -35.07
N ASN A 2 -2.46 31.59 -34.86
CA ASN A 2 -2.73 30.72 -33.74
C ASN A 2 -1.63 30.94 -32.68
N LYS A 3 -1.97 31.72 -31.67
CA LYS A 3 -1.18 31.79 -30.44
C LYS A 3 -1.52 30.57 -29.60
N ILE A 4 -0.63 29.58 -29.62
CA ILE A 4 -0.66 28.47 -28.65
C ILE A 4 -0.25 29.06 -27.30
N ASP A 5 -1.23 29.14 -26.40
CA ASP A 5 -1.05 29.60 -25.01
C ASP A 5 -0.15 28.57 -24.28
N ARG A 6 1.12 28.94 -24.11
CA ARG A 6 2.07 28.16 -23.31
C ARG A 6 1.70 28.33 -21.85
N ARG A 7 0.81 27.49 -21.32
CA ARG A 7 0.52 27.41 -19.89
C ARG A 7 1.83 27.26 -19.12
N LYS A 8 2.10 28.24 -18.30
CA LYS A 8 3.25 28.30 -17.39
C LYS A 8 3.31 27.00 -16.58
N LYS A 9 4.33 26.17 -16.83
CA LYS A 9 4.69 25.10 -15.92
C LYS A 9 4.98 25.72 -14.56
N LYS A 10 4.09 25.53 -13.59
CA LYS A 10 4.32 25.90 -12.21
C LYS A 10 5.49 25.06 -11.72
N LYS A 11 6.69 25.64 -11.67
CA LYS A 11 7.83 25.01 -10.99
C LYS A 11 7.38 24.77 -9.56
N MET A 12 7.30 23.52 -9.16
CA MET A 12 7.17 23.18 -7.75
C MET A 12 8.34 23.83 -7.02
N SER A 13 8.03 24.72 -6.10
CA SER A 13 9.04 25.41 -5.29
C SER A 13 9.78 24.37 -4.46
N ASN A 14 11.08 24.27 -4.69
CA ASN A 14 12.02 23.40 -4.00
C ASN A 14 12.21 23.93 -2.57
N SER A 15 11.41 23.48 -1.62
CA SER A 15 11.63 23.79 -0.21
C SER A 15 12.08 22.58 0.65
N ASP A 16 12.44 21.47 0.02
CA ASP A 16 13.27 20.43 0.61
C ASP A 16 13.90 19.63 -0.51
N ASN A 17 15.22 19.61 -0.56
CA ASN A 17 16.02 18.93 -1.58
C ASN A 17 15.96 17.39 -1.41
N LYS A 18 14.74 16.84 -1.31
CA LYS A 18 14.53 15.41 -1.25
C LYS A 18 14.55 14.84 -2.66
N ARG A 19 15.56 14.02 -2.93
CA ARG A 19 15.67 13.26 -4.17
C ARG A 19 14.38 12.47 -4.40
N VAL A 20 13.82 12.56 -5.60
CA VAL A 20 12.62 11.81 -5.98
C VAL A 20 12.93 10.32 -5.91
N ARG A 21 12.05 9.56 -5.25
CA ARG A 21 12.15 8.10 -5.18
C ARG A 21 10.78 7.51 -5.46
N VAL A 22 10.70 6.68 -6.46
CA VAL A 22 9.48 5.98 -6.86
C VAL A 22 9.70 4.49 -6.88
N ARG A 23 8.61 3.73 -6.82
CA ARG A 23 8.69 2.29 -6.66
C ARG A 23 7.62 1.58 -7.49
N ILE A 24 8.02 0.47 -8.12
CA ILE A 24 7.09 -0.57 -8.54
C ILE A 24 7.09 -1.69 -7.49
N ALA A 25 5.93 -2.32 -7.28
CA ALA A 25 5.74 -3.33 -6.24
C ALA A 25 4.90 -4.51 -6.76
N PRO A 26 5.45 -5.33 -7.67
CA PRO A 26 4.76 -6.50 -8.19
C PRO A 26 4.66 -7.61 -7.14
N SER A 27 3.55 -8.38 -7.20
CA SER A 27 3.40 -9.61 -6.43
C SER A 27 3.75 -10.80 -7.30
N PRO A 28 4.60 -11.74 -6.84
CA PRO A 28 5.03 -12.93 -7.60
C PRO A 28 3.98 -14.05 -7.50
N THR A 29 2.78 -13.80 -8.02
CA THR A 29 1.61 -14.68 -7.93
C THR A 29 1.14 -15.20 -9.28
N GLY A 30 1.99 -15.14 -10.30
CA GLY A 30 1.74 -15.55 -11.67
C GLY A 30 2.61 -14.76 -12.64
N ASP A 31 2.36 -14.95 -13.93
CA ASP A 31 3.16 -14.30 -14.97
C ASP A 31 2.99 -12.77 -14.96
N PRO A 32 4.07 -12.01 -15.17
CA PRO A 32 3.97 -10.57 -15.35
C PRO A 32 3.08 -10.22 -16.56
N HIS A 33 2.17 -9.28 -16.36
CA HIS A 33 1.30 -8.81 -17.44
C HIS A 33 1.63 -7.37 -17.85
N VAL A 34 1.04 -6.93 -18.98
CA VAL A 34 1.29 -5.58 -19.54
C VAL A 34 1.04 -4.44 -18.54
N GLY A 35 0.15 -4.62 -17.57
CA GLY A 35 -0.10 -3.63 -16.51
C GLY A 35 1.13 -3.39 -15.62
N THR A 36 1.87 -4.45 -15.29
CA THR A 36 3.14 -4.34 -14.55
C THR A 36 4.17 -3.56 -15.35
N ALA A 37 4.31 -3.86 -16.66
CA ALA A 37 5.21 -3.13 -17.56
C ALA A 37 4.82 -1.65 -17.66
N TYR A 38 3.54 -1.35 -17.82
CA TYR A 38 3.02 0.00 -17.94
C TYR A 38 3.31 0.85 -16.69
N ILE A 39 2.96 0.33 -15.52
CA ILE A 39 3.21 1.03 -14.25
C ILE A 39 4.73 1.17 -14.00
N GLY A 40 5.51 0.13 -14.31
CA GLY A 40 6.97 0.17 -14.22
C GLY A 40 7.57 1.27 -15.09
N LEU A 41 7.14 1.37 -16.35
CA LEU A 41 7.60 2.40 -17.29
C LEU A 41 7.28 3.82 -16.80
N PHE A 42 6.07 4.07 -16.29
CA PHE A 42 5.70 5.37 -15.75
C PHE A 42 6.59 5.79 -14.59
N ASN A 43 6.78 4.90 -13.62
CA ASN A 43 7.66 5.16 -12.48
C ASN A 43 9.11 5.39 -12.92
N TYR A 44 9.62 4.56 -13.83
CA TYR A 44 10.97 4.68 -14.35
C TYR A 44 11.19 6.05 -15.03
N VAL A 45 10.32 6.42 -15.97
CA VAL A 45 10.42 7.70 -16.69
C VAL A 45 10.31 8.87 -15.73
N PHE A 46 9.39 8.81 -14.76
CA PHE A 46 9.25 9.86 -13.75
C PHE A 46 10.51 10.02 -12.90
N ALA A 47 11.08 8.91 -12.41
CA ALA A 47 12.34 8.94 -11.67
C ALA A 47 13.46 9.57 -12.50
N LYS A 48 13.72 9.03 -13.70
CA LYS A 48 14.83 9.49 -14.55
C LYS A 48 14.67 10.93 -15.01
N HIS A 49 13.44 11.37 -15.32
CA HIS A 49 13.15 12.77 -15.67
C HIS A 49 13.47 13.75 -14.52
N ASN A 50 13.31 13.33 -13.28
CA ASN A 50 13.55 14.15 -12.10
C ASN A 50 14.92 13.91 -11.44
N GLY A 51 15.82 13.14 -12.06
CA GLY A 51 17.13 12.79 -11.49
C GLY A 51 17.01 11.97 -10.19
N GLY A 52 15.93 11.23 -10.07
CA GLY A 52 15.57 10.41 -8.91
C GLY A 52 15.90 8.92 -9.06
N ASP A 53 15.43 8.12 -8.09
CA ASP A 53 15.64 6.69 -8.01
C ASP A 53 14.36 5.93 -8.35
N PHE A 54 14.51 4.86 -9.12
CA PHE A 54 13.47 3.88 -9.39
C PHE A 54 13.78 2.58 -8.65
N LEU A 55 12.83 2.10 -7.84
CA LEU A 55 12.98 0.98 -6.93
C LEU A 55 12.08 -0.18 -7.35
N LEU A 56 12.58 -1.41 -7.15
CA LEU A 56 11.78 -2.63 -7.20
C LEU A 56 11.61 -3.19 -5.78
N ARG A 57 10.36 -3.45 -5.36
CA ARG A 57 10.06 -4.19 -4.13
C ARG A 57 9.08 -5.32 -4.44
N ILE A 58 9.45 -6.53 -4.10
CA ILE A 58 8.59 -7.70 -4.27
C ILE A 58 7.56 -7.75 -3.14
N GLU A 59 6.28 -7.89 -3.50
CA GLU A 59 5.20 -8.05 -2.54
C GLU A 59 4.77 -9.52 -2.45
N ASP A 60 5.55 -10.29 -1.69
CA ASP A 60 5.50 -11.75 -1.56
C ASP A 60 4.73 -12.23 -0.32
N THR A 61 3.80 -11.44 0.19
CA THR A 61 3.01 -11.77 1.40
C THR A 61 1.90 -12.79 1.15
N ASP A 62 1.46 -12.96 -0.10
CA ASP A 62 0.51 -14.02 -0.46
C ASP A 62 1.24 -15.34 -0.67
N ARG A 63 1.53 -16.03 0.45
CA ARG A 63 2.29 -17.28 0.46
C ARG A 63 1.57 -18.45 -0.23
N THR A 64 0.27 -18.35 -0.45
CA THR A 64 -0.51 -19.40 -1.10
C THR A 64 -0.34 -19.39 -2.61
N ARG A 65 -0.05 -18.24 -3.20
CA ARG A 65 0.15 -18.04 -4.63
C ARG A 65 1.59 -17.68 -5.01
N PHE A 66 2.47 -17.56 -4.02
CA PHE A 66 3.88 -17.26 -4.25
C PHE A 66 4.55 -18.37 -5.06
N SER A 67 5.38 -18.00 -6.03
CA SER A 67 6.24 -18.89 -6.80
C SER A 67 7.59 -18.21 -7.04
N GLU A 68 8.66 -18.95 -6.82
CA GLU A 68 10.03 -18.49 -7.14
C GLU A 68 10.18 -18.21 -8.63
N ASP A 69 9.57 -19.04 -9.49
CA ASP A 69 9.56 -18.81 -10.94
C ASP A 69 8.90 -17.49 -11.31
N SER A 70 7.79 -17.12 -10.64
CA SER A 70 7.12 -15.84 -10.86
C SER A 70 7.95 -14.65 -10.40
N GLU A 71 8.74 -14.79 -9.34
CA GLU A 71 9.68 -13.75 -8.91
C GLU A 71 10.78 -13.56 -9.96
N GLN A 72 11.37 -14.66 -10.47
CA GLN A 72 12.39 -14.60 -11.51
C GLN A 72 11.85 -13.97 -12.81
N GLN A 73 10.62 -14.29 -13.20
CA GLN A 73 9.97 -13.68 -14.36
C GLN A 73 9.79 -12.16 -14.21
N ILE A 74 9.57 -11.65 -12.98
CA ILE A 74 9.54 -10.21 -12.74
C ILE A 74 10.90 -9.59 -13.04
N PHE A 75 11.99 -10.16 -12.55
CA PHE A 75 13.35 -9.67 -12.85
C PHE A 75 13.66 -9.70 -14.33
N ASP A 76 13.34 -10.81 -15.00
CA ASP A 76 13.55 -10.98 -16.42
C ASP A 76 12.73 -9.98 -17.26
N ALA A 77 11.48 -9.73 -16.86
CA ALA A 77 10.64 -8.73 -17.50
C ALA A 77 11.20 -7.30 -17.34
N MET A 78 11.65 -6.91 -16.13
CA MET A 78 12.28 -5.61 -15.92
C MET A 78 13.55 -5.45 -16.80
N LYS A 79 14.38 -6.47 -16.85
CA LYS A 79 15.57 -6.50 -17.67
C LYS A 79 15.25 -6.42 -19.17
N TRP A 80 14.29 -7.21 -19.64
CA TRP A 80 13.86 -7.21 -21.05
C TRP A 80 13.30 -5.87 -21.48
N LEU A 81 12.54 -5.17 -20.60
CA LEU A 81 11.99 -3.86 -20.84
C LEU A 81 13.05 -2.72 -20.72
N GLY A 82 14.26 -3.01 -20.26
CA GLY A 82 15.27 -2.00 -19.98
C GLY A 82 14.94 -1.09 -18.79
N LEU A 83 14.06 -1.52 -17.89
CA LEU A 83 13.66 -0.80 -16.69
C LEU A 83 14.65 -1.08 -15.54
N ASN A 84 15.86 -0.57 -15.67
CA ASN A 84 16.90 -0.77 -14.66
C ASN A 84 16.56 0.01 -13.39
N TYR A 85 16.34 -0.71 -12.29
CA TYR A 85 16.08 -0.13 -10.98
C TYR A 85 17.39 0.13 -10.22
N ASP A 86 17.37 1.18 -9.40
CA ASP A 86 18.55 1.64 -8.65
C ASP A 86 18.65 0.90 -7.30
N GLU A 87 17.53 0.38 -6.77
CA GLU A 87 17.46 -0.43 -5.56
C GLU A 87 16.46 -1.58 -5.74
N GLY A 88 16.75 -2.74 -5.17
CA GLY A 88 15.89 -3.92 -5.28
C GLY A 88 16.45 -5.16 -4.57
N PRO A 89 15.71 -6.30 -4.61
CA PRO A 89 16.09 -7.52 -3.89
C PRO A 89 17.44 -8.11 -4.30
N ASP A 90 17.81 -7.95 -5.57
CA ASP A 90 18.99 -8.50 -6.19
C ASP A 90 20.17 -7.51 -6.30
N VAL A 91 19.87 -6.20 -6.34
CA VAL A 91 20.89 -5.14 -6.43
C VAL A 91 21.17 -4.48 -5.08
N GLY A 92 20.35 -4.73 -4.07
CA GLY A 92 20.50 -4.11 -2.75
C GLY A 92 20.09 -2.64 -2.72
N GLY A 93 20.64 -1.88 -1.76
CA GLY A 93 20.44 -0.45 -1.53
C GLY A 93 20.26 -0.10 -0.05
N ASP A 94 20.16 1.21 0.25
CA ASP A 94 20.21 1.72 1.63
C ASP A 94 18.87 1.61 2.40
N ARG A 95 17.77 1.27 1.72
CA ARG A 95 16.41 1.28 2.24
C ARG A 95 15.74 -0.09 2.26
N GLY A 96 16.56 -1.15 2.20
CA GLY A 96 16.06 -2.53 2.32
C GLY A 96 15.36 -2.83 3.65
N PRO A 97 14.84 -4.04 3.81
CA PRO A 97 14.71 -5.11 2.81
C PRO A 97 13.76 -4.77 1.65
N TYR A 98 13.95 -5.42 0.49
CA TYR A 98 13.16 -5.17 -0.72
C TYR A 98 12.18 -6.31 -1.04
N ARG A 99 12.03 -7.29 -0.16
CA ARG A 99 10.89 -8.23 -0.12
C ARG A 99 9.97 -7.85 1.03
N GLN A 100 8.68 -7.84 0.79
CA GLN A 100 7.70 -7.41 1.80
C GLN A 100 7.68 -8.36 3.00
N SER A 101 7.86 -9.67 2.77
CA SER A 101 7.95 -10.68 3.84
C SER A 101 9.10 -10.45 4.82
N GLU A 102 10.15 -9.77 4.41
CA GLU A 102 11.32 -9.45 5.25
C GLU A 102 11.14 -8.16 6.07
N ARG A 103 9.99 -7.49 5.96
CA ARG A 103 9.72 -6.17 6.57
C ARG A 103 8.76 -6.22 7.77
N PHE A 104 8.46 -7.40 8.27
CA PHE A 104 7.43 -7.60 9.30
C PHE A 104 7.68 -6.77 10.56
N GLU A 105 8.92 -6.74 11.06
CA GLU A 105 9.27 -5.96 12.25
C GLU A 105 9.07 -4.46 12.05
N ILE A 106 9.40 -3.95 10.85
CA ILE A 106 9.17 -2.55 10.50
C ILE A 106 7.67 -2.24 10.51
N TYR A 107 6.86 -3.12 9.91
CA TYR A 107 5.41 -2.91 9.86
C TYR A 107 4.78 -2.99 11.25
N LYS A 108 5.22 -3.93 12.08
CA LYS A 108 4.76 -4.07 13.45
C LYS A 108 5.02 -2.81 14.26
N GLU A 109 6.26 -2.30 14.24
CA GLU A 109 6.64 -1.06 14.93
C GLU A 109 5.73 0.12 14.55
N TYR A 110 5.49 0.32 13.25
CA TYR A 110 4.66 1.43 12.79
C TYR A 110 3.17 1.22 13.08
N ALA A 111 2.67 -0.01 13.01
CA ALA A 111 1.29 -0.35 13.36
C ALA A 111 1.03 -0.10 14.86
N GLU A 112 1.96 -0.49 15.73
CA GLU A 112 1.89 -0.23 17.17
C GLU A 112 1.90 1.28 17.47
N LYS A 113 2.76 2.06 16.81
CA LYS A 113 2.75 3.52 16.91
C LYS A 113 1.42 4.17 16.52
N LEU A 114 0.71 3.61 15.52
CA LEU A 114 -0.63 4.09 15.15
C LEU A 114 -1.66 3.75 16.24
N VAL A 115 -1.55 2.59 16.87
CA VAL A 115 -2.42 2.23 18.01
C VAL A 115 -2.16 3.16 19.19
N GLU A 116 -0.91 3.44 19.54
CA GLU A 116 -0.54 4.38 20.61
C GLU A 116 -1.10 5.79 20.38
N LYS A 117 -1.13 6.24 19.13
CA LYS A 117 -1.73 7.53 18.73
C LYS A 117 -3.26 7.51 18.68
N GLY A 118 -3.89 6.36 18.82
CA GLY A 118 -5.34 6.22 18.68
C GLY A 118 -5.85 6.28 17.24
N GLU A 119 -4.96 6.17 16.25
CA GLU A 119 -5.27 6.15 14.81
C GLU A 119 -5.51 4.73 14.28
N ALA A 120 -5.22 3.72 15.10
CA ALA A 120 -5.51 2.31 14.84
C ALA A 120 -5.99 1.62 16.12
N TYR A 121 -6.50 0.38 15.99
CA TYR A 121 -6.99 -0.40 17.11
C TYR A 121 -6.83 -1.90 16.87
N TYR A 122 -6.76 -2.67 17.95
CA TYR A 122 -6.72 -4.13 17.91
C TYR A 122 -8.11 -4.70 17.59
N CYS A 123 -8.17 -5.64 16.65
CA CYS A 123 -9.39 -6.35 16.28
C CYS A 123 -9.20 -7.84 16.47
N PHE A 124 -9.97 -8.44 17.38
CA PHE A 124 -9.95 -9.86 17.75
C PHE A 124 -11.06 -10.67 17.05
N CYS A 125 -11.64 -10.14 15.97
CA CYS A 125 -12.68 -10.85 15.24
C CYS A 125 -12.11 -12.07 14.51
N THR A 126 -12.75 -13.23 14.74
CA THR A 126 -12.39 -14.46 14.03
C THR A 126 -12.80 -14.42 12.55
N PRO A 127 -12.15 -15.21 11.68
CA PRO A 127 -12.55 -15.35 10.28
C PRO A 127 -14.04 -15.77 10.13
N ASP A 128 -14.52 -16.69 10.97
CA ASP A 128 -15.92 -17.15 10.97
C ASP A 128 -16.90 -16.01 11.27
N ARG A 129 -16.57 -15.16 12.25
CA ARG A 129 -17.40 -13.98 12.54
C ARG A 129 -17.47 -13.04 11.36
N LEU A 130 -16.33 -12.76 10.73
CA LEU A 130 -16.27 -11.87 9.57
C LEU A 130 -17.01 -12.47 8.37
N GLN A 131 -16.95 -13.78 8.18
CA GLN A 131 -17.70 -14.46 7.13
C GLN A 131 -19.22 -14.33 7.35
N LYS A 132 -19.71 -14.61 8.55
CA LYS A 132 -21.13 -14.45 8.91
C LYS A 132 -21.62 -13.02 8.75
N LEU A 133 -20.76 -12.03 9.06
CA LEU A 133 -21.07 -10.62 8.83
C LEU A 133 -21.31 -10.34 7.35
N ARG A 134 -20.40 -10.80 6.46
CA ARG A 134 -20.52 -10.63 5.00
C ARG A 134 -21.77 -11.28 4.44
N GLU A 135 -22.08 -12.51 4.87
CA GLU A 135 -23.28 -13.25 4.46
C GLU A 135 -24.55 -12.48 4.85
N ARG A 136 -24.61 -11.95 6.08
CA ARG A 136 -25.75 -11.13 6.52
C ARG A 136 -25.88 -9.85 5.70
N GLN A 137 -24.77 -9.15 5.45
CA GLN A 137 -24.77 -7.94 4.62
C GLN A 137 -25.25 -8.24 3.19
N ALA A 138 -24.83 -9.37 2.61
CA ALA A 138 -25.27 -9.79 1.28
C ALA A 138 -26.78 -10.07 1.23
N VAL A 139 -27.35 -10.78 2.23
CA VAL A 139 -28.79 -11.01 2.34
C VAL A 139 -29.56 -9.69 2.48
N MET A 140 -29.02 -8.74 3.22
CA MET A 140 -29.63 -7.42 3.43
C MET A 140 -29.37 -6.43 2.29
N LYS A 141 -28.64 -6.84 1.24
CA LYS A 141 -28.20 -5.99 0.11
C LYS A 141 -27.43 -4.74 0.58
N GLN A 142 -26.68 -4.85 1.65
CA GLN A 142 -25.78 -3.83 2.16
C GLN A 142 -24.40 -3.97 1.52
N ALA A 143 -23.67 -2.86 1.40
CA ALA A 143 -22.28 -2.91 0.99
C ALA A 143 -21.46 -3.74 2.00
N PRO A 144 -20.54 -4.62 1.54
CA PRO A 144 -19.67 -5.34 2.43
C PRO A 144 -18.71 -4.38 3.14
N GLY A 145 -18.50 -4.60 4.43
CA GLY A 145 -17.58 -3.78 5.22
C GLY A 145 -17.50 -4.29 6.66
N TYR A 146 -16.49 -3.89 7.38
CA TYR A 146 -16.34 -4.24 8.78
C TYR A 146 -17.27 -3.39 9.65
N ASP A 147 -17.94 -4.02 10.61
CA ASP A 147 -18.95 -3.38 11.47
C ASP A 147 -18.36 -2.60 12.68
N GLY A 148 -17.04 -2.49 12.76
CA GLY A 148 -16.38 -1.77 13.85
C GLY A 148 -16.47 -2.43 15.22
N HIS A 149 -16.83 -3.70 15.31
CA HIS A 149 -17.10 -4.43 16.57
C HIS A 149 -16.04 -4.22 17.65
N CYS A 150 -14.75 -4.28 17.30
CA CYS A 150 -13.65 -4.10 18.24
C CYS A 150 -13.16 -2.65 18.37
N ARG A 151 -13.73 -1.71 17.61
CA ARG A 151 -13.23 -0.34 17.51
C ARG A 151 -13.26 0.43 18.82
N ASN A 152 -14.22 0.10 19.68
CA ASN A 152 -14.50 0.82 20.94
C ASN A 152 -14.28 -0.07 22.17
N LEU A 153 -13.50 -1.14 22.07
CA LEU A 153 -13.05 -1.92 23.23
C LEU A 153 -12.29 -1.01 24.19
N SER A 154 -12.52 -1.18 25.48
CA SER A 154 -11.76 -0.46 26.50
C SER A 154 -10.30 -0.95 26.53
N LYS A 155 -9.43 -0.15 27.14
CA LYS A 155 -8.02 -0.50 27.27
C LYS A 155 -7.85 -1.80 28.08
N GLU A 156 -8.63 -1.96 29.14
CA GLU A 156 -8.63 -3.14 30.01
C GLU A 156 -9.09 -4.41 29.25
N GLU A 157 -10.11 -4.29 28.38
CA GLU A 157 -10.56 -5.40 27.54
C GLU A 157 -9.49 -5.80 26.53
N VAL A 158 -8.83 -4.83 25.90
CA VAL A 158 -7.73 -5.08 24.95
C VAL A 158 -6.55 -5.76 25.66
N GLU A 159 -6.13 -5.24 26.81
CA GLU A 159 -5.03 -5.80 27.60
C GLU A 159 -5.33 -7.25 28.05
N ALA A 160 -6.56 -7.51 28.50
CA ALA A 160 -6.99 -8.87 28.89
C ALA A 160 -6.92 -9.86 27.72
N LYS A 161 -7.36 -9.45 26.53
CA LYS A 161 -7.33 -10.28 25.31
C LYS A 161 -5.90 -10.53 24.83
N LEU A 162 -5.05 -9.50 24.86
CA LEU A 162 -3.63 -9.65 24.53
C LEU A 162 -2.91 -10.58 25.53
N ALA A 163 -3.18 -10.44 26.82
CA ALA A 163 -2.63 -11.31 27.88
C ALA A 163 -3.10 -12.76 27.73
N ALA A 164 -4.32 -12.98 27.25
CA ALA A 164 -4.86 -14.30 26.94
C ALA A 164 -4.27 -14.90 25.64
N GLY A 165 -3.47 -14.16 24.89
CA GLY A 165 -2.88 -14.62 23.63
C GLY A 165 -3.90 -14.76 22.49
N GLU A 166 -5.02 -14.02 22.53
CA GLU A 166 -6.01 -14.04 21.46
C GLU A 166 -5.39 -13.52 20.14
N PRO A 167 -5.60 -14.24 19.02
CA PRO A 167 -5.16 -13.74 17.71
C PRO A 167 -5.82 -12.41 17.37
N TYR A 168 -5.06 -11.50 16.80
CA TYR A 168 -5.57 -10.19 16.42
C TYR A 168 -5.00 -9.68 15.09
N VAL A 169 -5.68 -8.68 14.54
CA VAL A 169 -5.16 -7.80 13.50
C VAL A 169 -5.24 -6.35 13.97
N ILE A 170 -4.41 -5.47 13.41
CA ILE A 170 -4.49 -4.04 13.65
C ILE A 170 -5.25 -3.41 12.49
N ARG A 171 -6.30 -2.64 12.82
CA ARG A 171 -7.11 -1.90 11.84
C ARG A 171 -6.92 -0.40 11.99
N LEU A 172 -6.89 0.31 10.87
CA LEU A 172 -6.93 1.77 10.88
C LEU A 172 -8.27 2.28 11.44
N LYS A 173 -8.22 3.36 12.19
CA LYS A 173 -9.40 4.01 12.76
C LYS A 173 -9.91 5.09 11.81
N MET A 174 -10.37 4.67 10.61
CA MET A 174 -10.90 5.59 9.62
C MET A 174 -12.08 6.39 10.19
N PRO A 175 -12.19 7.71 9.91
CA PRO A 175 -13.38 8.48 10.22
C PRO A 175 -14.60 7.89 9.50
N TYR A 176 -15.77 7.88 10.15
CA TYR A 176 -17.00 7.40 9.50
C TYR A 176 -17.59 8.43 8.53
N GLU A 177 -17.29 9.70 8.74
CA GLU A 177 -17.83 10.82 7.96
C GLU A 177 -16.70 11.59 7.27
N GLY A 178 -17.08 12.40 6.27
CA GLY A 178 -16.15 13.24 5.53
C GLY A 178 -15.47 12.52 4.39
N GLU A 179 -14.43 13.14 3.88
CA GLU A 179 -13.67 12.67 2.70
C GLU A 179 -12.17 12.68 3.00
N THR A 180 -11.47 11.68 2.49
CA THR A 180 -10.01 11.67 2.38
C THR A 180 -9.61 12.20 1.01
N ILE A 181 -8.85 13.29 0.98
CA ILE A 181 -8.42 13.96 -0.24
C ILE A 181 -6.96 13.62 -0.52
N VAL A 182 -6.70 13.08 -1.71
CA VAL A 182 -5.36 12.81 -2.22
C VAL A 182 -5.06 13.76 -3.37
N ASN A 183 -4.03 14.60 -3.23
CA ASN A 183 -3.56 15.46 -4.29
C ASN A 183 -2.59 14.67 -5.19
N ASP A 184 -3.12 14.00 -6.21
CA ASP A 184 -2.33 13.23 -7.16
C ASP A 184 -1.61 14.17 -8.14
N GLY A 185 -0.30 13.92 -8.34
CA GLY A 185 0.55 14.77 -9.18
C GLY A 185 0.21 14.73 -10.67
N LEU A 186 -0.51 13.72 -11.13
CA LEU A 186 -0.91 13.51 -12.52
C LEU A 186 -2.40 13.74 -12.75
N ARG A 187 -3.24 13.30 -11.80
CA ARG A 187 -4.70 13.32 -11.90
C ARG A 187 -5.35 14.50 -11.17
N GLY A 188 -4.57 15.24 -10.38
CA GLY A 188 -5.09 16.31 -9.54
C GLY A 188 -5.74 15.78 -8.27
N GLU A 189 -6.77 16.45 -7.79
CA GLU A 189 -7.45 16.09 -6.55
C GLU A 189 -8.35 14.86 -6.74
N ILE A 190 -8.12 13.81 -5.93
CA ILE A 190 -8.94 12.60 -5.88
C ILE A 190 -9.59 12.54 -4.50
N ARG A 191 -10.91 12.35 -4.44
CA ARG A 191 -11.72 12.32 -3.22
C ARG A 191 -12.24 10.92 -2.96
N PHE A 192 -12.10 10.45 -1.74
CA PHE A 192 -12.63 9.19 -1.25
C PHE A 192 -13.56 9.46 -0.07
N GLU A 193 -14.82 9.10 -0.18
CA GLU A 193 -15.75 9.13 0.96
C GLU A 193 -15.26 8.14 2.04
N ASN A 194 -15.02 8.63 3.26
CA ASN A 194 -14.47 7.81 4.34
C ASN A 194 -15.36 6.61 4.69
N SER A 195 -16.68 6.77 4.56
CA SER A 195 -17.65 5.68 4.79
C SER A 195 -17.50 4.48 3.84
N LYS A 196 -16.78 4.64 2.74
CA LYS A 196 -16.52 3.57 1.75
C LYS A 196 -15.14 2.92 1.92
N ILE A 197 -14.33 3.40 2.88
CA ILE A 197 -13.00 2.89 3.17
C ILE A 197 -13.10 2.04 4.44
N ASP A 198 -12.79 0.73 4.34
CA ASP A 198 -12.81 -0.24 5.45
C ASP A 198 -11.39 -0.50 6.00
#